data_684f03f574baf23c94c549a6b7c44705
#
_entry.id   684f03f574baf23c94c549a6b7c44705
#
_cell.length_a   1.000
_cell.length_b   1.000
_cell.length_c   1.000
_cell.angle_alpha   90.00
_cell.angle_beta   90.00
_cell.angle_gamma   90.00
#
_symmetry.space_group_name_H-M   'P 1'
#
loop_
_entity.id
_entity.type
_entity.pdbx_description
1 polymer ?
#
loop_
_entity_poly.entity_id
_entity_poly.type
_entity_poly.pdbx_seq_one_letter_code
_entity_poly.pdbx_strand_id
1 'polypeptide(L)'
;MEKKNIDWANLGFGYVQTEKRFVSNYKNGAWDEGVLTSDATVTISECAGVLQYAQTCFEGMKAYTTEDGHIVTFRPDLNAARMEDSCKRLEMPVFPQDRFVDAVCQVVAANEAYVPPYGSGATLYIRPYMFGSNPVIGVKPADEYQFRIFATPVGPYLKGGVKPLTIRVCDFDRAAPHGTGHIKAGLNYAMSLYAIVDAHHQGYDENMYLDAATRTKVEETGGANFIFVTKDNKVVTPKSSTILPSITRRSLITVAKEYLGLEVEEREVYVEELKDFAECGLCGTAAVISPVGKIVDHGTEICLPSGMTEMGPVTKKLYETLTGIQMGRIEAPEGWIKVIK
;
A
#
# COMPACT_ATOMS: atom_id res chain seq x y z
N MET A 1 -13.94 -11.88 21.65
CA MET A 1 -12.85 -12.84 21.97
C MET A 1 -11.76 -12.13 22.75
N GLU A 2 -11.12 -12.79 23.69
CA GLU A 2 -9.98 -12.20 24.44
C GLU A 2 -8.82 -11.92 23.47
N LYS A 3 -8.21 -10.73 23.57
CA LYS A 3 -7.08 -10.33 22.72
C LYS A 3 -5.82 -11.10 23.13
N LYS A 4 -4.97 -11.41 22.15
CA LYS A 4 -3.66 -12.01 22.42
C LYS A 4 -2.80 -11.07 23.27
N ASN A 5 -1.99 -11.65 24.16
CA ASN A 5 -1.03 -10.89 24.94
C ASN A 5 0.17 -10.50 24.05
N ILE A 6 0.03 -9.36 23.38
CA ILE A 6 1.03 -8.77 22.45
C ILE A 6 1.33 -7.37 22.95
N ASP A 7 2.59 -6.98 22.95
CA ASP A 7 2.99 -5.59 23.18
C ASP A 7 2.68 -4.72 21.95
N TRP A 8 1.42 -4.30 21.84
CA TRP A 8 0.89 -3.54 20.72
C TRP A 8 1.65 -2.23 20.44
N ALA A 9 2.12 -1.57 21.50
CA ALA A 9 2.81 -0.28 21.39
C ALA A 9 4.21 -0.43 20.78
N ASN A 10 4.87 -1.56 21.01
CA ASN A 10 6.22 -1.83 20.55
C ASN A 10 6.30 -2.70 19.28
N LEU A 11 5.16 -3.08 18.70
CA LEU A 11 5.15 -3.76 17.41
C LEU A 11 5.88 -2.94 16.35
N GLY A 12 6.68 -3.64 15.53
CA GLY A 12 7.21 -3.12 14.29
C GLY A 12 6.33 -3.49 13.09
N PHE A 13 6.91 -3.43 11.91
CA PHE A 13 6.32 -3.95 10.67
C PHE A 13 6.86 -5.36 10.34
N GLY A 14 7.26 -6.11 11.37
CA GLY A 14 7.72 -7.49 11.26
C GLY A 14 6.56 -8.48 11.24
N TYR A 15 6.82 -9.67 10.68
CA TYR A 15 5.83 -10.73 10.62
C TYR A 15 5.60 -11.37 11.99
N VAL A 16 4.35 -11.34 12.44
CA VAL A 16 3.84 -12.10 13.59
C VAL A 16 2.83 -13.10 13.06
N GLN A 17 3.09 -14.38 13.24
CA GLN A 17 2.20 -15.43 12.73
C GLN A 17 0.87 -15.43 13.48
N THR A 18 -0.24 -15.34 12.71
CA THR A 18 -1.61 -15.50 13.21
C THR A 18 -2.10 -16.93 13.04
N GLU A 19 -3.26 -17.27 13.60
CA GLU A 19 -3.75 -18.66 13.63
C GLU A 19 -4.30 -19.14 12.30
N LYS A 20 -4.98 -18.27 11.54
CA LYS A 20 -5.70 -18.67 10.32
C LYS A 20 -5.29 -17.84 9.10
N ARG A 21 -5.33 -18.50 7.97
CA ARG A 21 -5.18 -17.95 6.63
C ARG A 21 -6.19 -18.56 5.68
N PHE A 22 -6.50 -17.87 4.59
CA PHE A 22 -7.35 -18.37 3.53
C PHE A 22 -6.50 -18.89 2.38
N VAL A 23 -6.90 -20.01 1.79
CA VAL A 23 -6.24 -20.62 0.61
C VAL A 23 -7.30 -21.09 -0.36
N SER A 24 -7.18 -20.71 -1.63
CA SER A 24 -7.97 -21.23 -2.74
C SER A 24 -7.04 -21.58 -3.90
N ASN A 25 -7.34 -22.67 -4.60
CA ASN A 25 -6.54 -23.16 -5.71
C ASN A 25 -7.33 -23.02 -7.03
N TYR A 26 -6.62 -22.62 -8.08
CA TYR A 26 -7.11 -22.63 -9.45
C TYR A 26 -6.53 -23.82 -10.19
N LYS A 27 -7.41 -24.72 -10.65
CA LYS A 27 -7.06 -25.92 -11.42
C LYS A 27 -8.15 -26.22 -12.42
N ASN A 28 -7.77 -26.74 -13.57
CA ASN A 28 -8.72 -27.15 -14.61
C ASN A 28 -9.69 -26.03 -15.03
N GLY A 29 -9.22 -24.79 -15.03
CA GLY A 29 -10.02 -23.63 -15.46
C GLY A 29 -10.96 -23.06 -14.40
N ALA A 30 -10.90 -23.49 -13.13
CA ALA A 30 -11.79 -23.02 -12.08
C ALA A 30 -11.09 -22.87 -10.73
N TRP A 31 -11.59 -21.92 -9.91
CA TRP A 31 -11.26 -21.77 -8.50
C TRP A 31 -12.07 -22.78 -7.66
N ASP A 32 -11.41 -23.43 -6.70
CA ASP A 32 -12.12 -24.16 -5.64
C ASP A 32 -12.82 -23.20 -4.66
N GLU A 33 -13.61 -23.73 -3.73
CA GLU A 33 -14.34 -22.93 -2.73
C GLU A 33 -13.41 -22.16 -1.78
N GLY A 34 -12.17 -22.64 -1.62
CA GLY A 34 -11.21 -22.11 -0.66
C GLY A 34 -11.51 -22.56 0.77
N VAL A 35 -10.48 -22.48 1.61
CA VAL A 35 -10.57 -22.91 3.01
C VAL A 35 -9.77 -22.01 3.94
N LEU A 36 -10.23 -21.89 5.19
CA LEU A 36 -9.43 -21.37 6.30
C LEU A 36 -8.55 -22.50 6.86
N THR A 37 -7.24 -22.28 6.87
CA THR A 37 -6.26 -23.25 7.40
C THR A 37 -5.32 -22.59 8.40
N SER A 38 -4.70 -23.40 9.27
CA SER A 38 -3.62 -22.98 10.15
C SER A 38 -2.23 -23.21 9.55
N ASP A 39 -2.14 -23.95 8.43
CA ASP A 39 -0.88 -24.21 7.76
C ASP A 39 -0.34 -22.93 7.09
N ALA A 40 0.77 -22.43 7.60
CA ALA A 40 1.45 -21.24 7.11
C ALA A 40 2.45 -21.52 5.97
N THR A 41 2.63 -22.79 5.62
CA THR A 41 3.60 -23.19 4.60
C THR A 41 3.02 -23.14 3.19
N VAL A 42 3.91 -22.99 2.21
CA VAL A 42 3.61 -23.11 0.79
C VAL A 42 4.55 -24.18 0.22
N THR A 43 3.99 -25.28 -0.25
CA THR A 43 4.76 -26.33 -0.92
C THR A 43 4.48 -26.27 -2.41
N ILE A 44 5.51 -25.98 -3.20
CA ILE A 44 5.44 -25.87 -4.66
C ILE A 44 6.66 -26.55 -5.30
N SER A 45 6.58 -26.82 -6.62
CA SER A 45 7.75 -27.28 -7.37
C SER A 45 8.85 -26.22 -7.45
N GLU A 46 10.11 -26.65 -7.48
CA GLU A 46 11.24 -25.75 -7.78
C GLU A 46 11.09 -25.07 -9.15
N CYS A 47 10.36 -25.66 -10.09
CA CYS A 47 10.04 -25.11 -11.40
C CYS A 47 8.77 -24.25 -11.41
N ALA A 48 8.16 -23.94 -10.27
CA ALA A 48 6.94 -23.11 -10.24
C ALA A 48 7.15 -21.75 -10.91
N GLY A 49 6.16 -21.29 -11.68
CA GLY A 49 6.23 -20.05 -12.45
C GLY A 49 6.54 -18.82 -11.58
N VAL A 50 6.11 -18.82 -10.33
CA VAL A 50 6.44 -17.74 -9.38
C VAL A 50 7.94 -17.67 -9.08
N LEU A 51 8.62 -18.84 -8.96
CA LEU A 51 10.05 -18.88 -8.65
C LEU A 51 10.93 -18.57 -9.86
N GLN A 52 10.48 -18.94 -11.06
CA GLN A 52 11.27 -18.76 -12.28
C GLN A 52 11.03 -17.40 -12.95
N TYR A 53 9.79 -16.91 -12.97
CA TYR A 53 9.39 -15.75 -13.76
C TYR A 53 8.65 -14.67 -12.95
N ALA A 54 8.66 -14.77 -11.62
CA ALA A 54 7.98 -13.83 -10.72
C ALA A 54 6.50 -13.60 -11.08
N GLN A 55 5.80 -14.63 -11.60
CA GLN A 55 4.37 -14.52 -11.91
C GLN A 55 3.55 -14.52 -10.62
N THR A 56 3.47 -13.34 -10.00
CA THR A 56 2.78 -13.09 -8.73
C THR A 56 2.32 -11.65 -8.61
N CYS A 57 1.17 -11.45 -7.97
CA CYS A 57 0.69 -10.15 -7.55
C CYS A 57 0.18 -10.21 -6.11
N PHE A 58 0.05 -9.06 -5.48
CA PHE A 58 -0.37 -9.00 -4.07
C PHE A 58 -1.15 -7.73 -3.78
N GLU A 59 -1.83 -7.73 -2.63
CA GLU A 59 -2.49 -6.57 -2.08
C GLU A 59 -2.04 -6.31 -0.64
N GLY A 60 -2.33 -5.11 -0.17
CA GLY A 60 -2.08 -4.71 1.21
C GLY A 60 -3.21 -3.85 1.71
N MET A 61 -3.82 -4.26 2.80
CA MET A 61 -4.92 -3.56 3.44
C MET A 61 -4.86 -3.77 4.95
N LYS A 62 -5.73 -3.11 5.69
CA LYS A 62 -5.74 -3.16 7.15
C LYS A 62 -7.14 -3.42 7.69
N ALA A 63 -7.21 -4.08 8.85
CA ALA A 63 -8.37 -4.06 9.70
C ALA A 63 -8.09 -3.24 10.97
N TYR A 64 -9.11 -2.57 11.45
CA TYR A 64 -9.07 -1.63 12.56
C TYR A 64 -10.11 -2.02 13.61
N THR A 65 -9.82 -1.75 14.88
CA THR A 65 -10.86 -1.65 15.90
C THR A 65 -11.30 -0.19 15.97
N THR A 66 -12.59 0.07 15.77
CA THR A 66 -13.17 1.42 15.86
C THR A 66 -13.37 1.85 17.30
N GLU A 67 -13.70 3.12 17.52
CA GLU A 67 -13.93 3.69 18.86
C GLU A 67 -15.07 3.00 19.61
N ASP A 68 -16.11 2.58 18.89
CA ASP A 68 -17.26 1.84 19.42
C ASP A 68 -17.06 0.32 19.48
N GLY A 69 -15.84 -0.16 19.15
CA GLY A 69 -15.40 -1.54 19.34
C GLY A 69 -15.68 -2.48 18.16
N HIS A 70 -16.21 -1.99 17.04
CA HIS A 70 -16.35 -2.80 15.84
C HIS A 70 -15.02 -3.09 15.18
N ILE A 71 -14.95 -4.23 14.50
CA ILE A 71 -13.81 -4.56 13.63
C ILE A 71 -14.22 -4.28 12.18
N VAL A 72 -13.45 -3.41 11.54
CA VAL A 72 -13.73 -2.94 10.19
C VAL A 72 -12.52 -3.05 9.28
N THR A 73 -12.75 -3.07 7.96
CA THR A 73 -11.72 -2.86 6.95
C THR A 73 -12.12 -1.73 6.00
N PHE A 74 -11.14 -1.11 5.38
CA PHE A 74 -11.30 0.11 4.61
C PHE A 74 -11.19 -0.17 3.11
N ARG A 75 -12.26 0.08 2.35
CA ARG A 75 -12.37 -0.01 0.88
C ARG A 75 -11.83 -1.31 0.28
N PRO A 76 -12.20 -2.49 0.80
CA PRO A 76 -11.68 -3.78 0.31
C PRO A 76 -12.08 -4.07 -1.15
N ASP A 77 -13.17 -3.50 -1.63
CA ASP A 77 -13.64 -3.51 -3.01
C ASP A 77 -12.59 -2.96 -3.99
N LEU A 78 -11.93 -1.87 -3.64
CA LEU A 78 -10.88 -1.29 -4.47
C LEU A 78 -9.59 -2.15 -4.48
N ASN A 79 -9.30 -2.84 -3.39
CA ASN A 79 -8.20 -3.82 -3.39
C ASN A 79 -8.54 -5.01 -4.30
N ALA A 80 -9.77 -5.52 -4.25
CA ALA A 80 -10.22 -6.60 -5.12
C ALA A 80 -10.14 -6.21 -6.59
N ALA A 81 -10.64 -5.01 -6.96
CA ALA A 81 -10.58 -4.51 -8.32
C ALA A 81 -9.13 -4.31 -8.81
N ARG A 82 -8.24 -3.77 -7.97
CA ARG A 82 -6.84 -3.58 -8.34
C ARG A 82 -6.07 -4.90 -8.47
N MET A 83 -6.40 -5.91 -7.66
CA MET A 83 -5.85 -7.25 -7.84
C MET A 83 -6.31 -7.87 -9.16
N GLU A 84 -7.56 -7.67 -9.56
CA GLU A 84 -8.08 -8.09 -10.86
C GLU A 84 -7.27 -7.46 -12.01
N ASP A 85 -7.00 -6.14 -11.96
CA ASP A 85 -6.17 -5.46 -12.96
C ASP A 85 -4.75 -6.02 -12.99
N SER A 86 -4.17 -6.33 -11.84
CA SER A 86 -2.85 -6.95 -11.74
C SER A 86 -2.83 -8.35 -12.34
N CYS A 87 -3.85 -9.16 -12.06
CA CYS A 87 -3.99 -10.49 -12.62
C CYS A 87 -4.11 -10.47 -14.15
N LYS A 88 -4.99 -9.61 -14.69
CA LYS A 88 -5.16 -9.45 -16.13
C LYS A 88 -3.86 -9.07 -16.83
N ARG A 89 -3.09 -8.13 -16.26
CA ARG A 89 -1.82 -7.69 -16.85
C ARG A 89 -0.73 -8.77 -16.84
N LEU A 90 -0.79 -9.70 -15.88
CA LEU A 90 0.17 -10.82 -15.73
C LEU A 90 -0.33 -12.12 -16.33
N GLU A 91 -1.42 -12.11 -17.12
CA GLU A 91 -2.04 -13.31 -17.68
C GLU A 91 -2.36 -14.37 -16.61
N MET A 92 -2.89 -13.93 -15.47
CA MET A 92 -3.31 -14.76 -14.35
C MET A 92 -4.85 -14.81 -14.28
N PRO A 93 -5.46 -15.91 -13.82
CA PRO A 93 -6.91 -15.99 -13.66
C PRO A 93 -7.38 -14.99 -12.59
N VAL A 94 -8.48 -14.31 -12.87
CA VAL A 94 -9.10 -13.39 -11.91
C VAL A 94 -9.74 -14.18 -10.78
N PHE A 95 -9.43 -13.81 -9.53
CA PHE A 95 -10.20 -14.26 -8.37
C PHE A 95 -11.41 -13.35 -8.21
N PRO A 96 -12.66 -13.86 -8.10
CA PRO A 96 -13.86 -13.03 -8.06
C PRO A 96 -13.83 -11.99 -6.94
N GLN A 97 -14.21 -10.74 -7.24
CA GLN A 97 -14.07 -9.62 -6.31
C GLN A 97 -14.92 -9.79 -5.04
N ASP A 98 -16.12 -10.32 -5.16
CA ASP A 98 -17.01 -10.62 -4.04
C ASP A 98 -16.41 -11.69 -3.11
N ARG A 99 -15.85 -12.76 -3.69
CA ARG A 99 -15.13 -13.81 -2.95
C ARG A 99 -13.85 -13.28 -2.30
N PHE A 100 -13.14 -12.34 -2.95
CA PHE A 100 -11.98 -11.69 -2.35
C PHE A 100 -12.37 -10.95 -1.07
N VAL A 101 -13.41 -10.12 -1.12
CA VAL A 101 -13.87 -9.36 0.03
C VAL A 101 -14.36 -10.30 1.15
N ASP A 102 -15.11 -11.35 0.79
CA ASP A 102 -15.57 -12.36 1.75
C ASP A 102 -14.39 -13.09 2.42
N ALA A 103 -13.40 -13.54 1.65
CA ALA A 103 -12.20 -14.20 2.17
C ALA A 103 -11.39 -13.29 3.11
N VAL A 104 -11.31 -11.99 2.82
CA VAL A 104 -10.69 -10.99 3.74
C VAL A 104 -11.47 -10.95 5.05
N CYS A 105 -12.79 -10.84 5.00
CA CYS A 105 -13.65 -10.83 6.20
C CYS A 105 -13.49 -12.13 7.02
N GLN A 106 -13.45 -13.29 6.38
CA GLN A 106 -13.22 -14.58 7.03
C GLN A 106 -11.87 -14.64 7.76
N VAL A 107 -10.78 -14.19 7.11
CA VAL A 107 -9.44 -14.19 7.72
C VAL A 107 -9.40 -13.27 8.94
N VAL A 108 -9.97 -12.07 8.85
CA VAL A 108 -10.00 -11.11 9.96
C VAL A 108 -10.83 -11.65 11.11
N ALA A 109 -12.04 -12.16 10.84
CA ALA A 109 -12.92 -12.74 11.85
C ALA A 109 -12.28 -13.94 12.57
N ALA A 110 -11.61 -14.82 11.81
CA ALA A 110 -10.92 -15.99 12.36
C ALA A 110 -9.68 -15.62 13.20
N ASN A 111 -9.12 -14.44 12.98
CA ASN A 111 -7.97 -13.91 13.74
C ASN A 111 -8.34 -12.71 14.64
N GLU A 112 -9.59 -12.59 15.08
CA GLU A 112 -10.08 -11.48 15.89
C GLU A 112 -9.19 -11.17 17.10
N ALA A 113 -8.65 -12.19 17.74
CA ALA A 113 -7.74 -12.04 18.89
C ALA A 113 -6.45 -11.27 18.57
N TYR A 114 -6.06 -11.23 17.29
CA TYR A 114 -4.88 -10.51 16.79
C TYR A 114 -5.19 -9.12 16.23
N VAL A 115 -6.46 -8.72 16.16
CA VAL A 115 -6.82 -7.35 15.80
C VAL A 115 -6.49 -6.44 16.98
N PRO A 116 -5.58 -5.46 16.83
CA PRO A 116 -5.18 -4.60 17.94
C PRO A 116 -6.36 -3.82 18.54
N PRO A 117 -6.37 -3.55 19.84
CA PRO A 117 -7.42 -2.75 20.46
C PRO A 117 -7.37 -1.30 19.98
N TYR A 118 -8.53 -0.63 20.01
CA TYR A 118 -8.63 0.80 19.73
C TYR A 118 -7.68 1.60 20.63
N GLY A 119 -7.06 2.65 20.09
CA GLY A 119 -6.13 3.50 20.83
C GLY A 119 -4.70 2.97 20.97
N SER A 120 -4.44 1.72 20.58
CA SER A 120 -3.07 1.16 20.62
C SER A 120 -2.12 1.72 19.56
N GLY A 121 -2.65 2.38 18.53
CA GLY A 121 -1.89 2.82 17.34
C GLY A 121 -1.53 1.68 16.38
N ALA A 122 -1.68 0.42 16.79
CA ALA A 122 -1.43 -0.76 15.97
C ALA A 122 -2.66 -1.14 15.14
N THR A 123 -2.45 -1.93 14.08
CA THR A 123 -3.50 -2.39 13.16
C THR A 123 -3.25 -3.84 12.76
N LEU A 124 -4.26 -4.55 12.26
CA LEU A 124 -4.05 -5.85 11.62
C LEU A 124 -3.79 -5.63 10.13
N TYR A 125 -2.58 -5.88 9.68
CA TYR A 125 -2.22 -5.85 8.26
C TYR A 125 -2.63 -7.14 7.58
N ILE A 126 -3.28 -7.04 6.42
CA ILE A 126 -3.83 -8.15 5.65
C ILE A 126 -3.09 -8.20 4.32
N ARG A 127 -2.59 -9.37 3.94
CA ARG A 127 -1.83 -9.63 2.73
C ARG A 127 -2.52 -10.67 1.84
N PRO A 128 -3.44 -10.27 0.94
CA PRO A 128 -3.86 -11.09 -0.18
C PRO A 128 -2.73 -11.21 -1.21
N TYR A 129 -2.53 -12.39 -1.78
CA TYR A 129 -1.55 -12.58 -2.84
C TYR A 129 -1.91 -13.79 -3.70
N MET A 130 -1.44 -13.78 -4.94
CA MET A 130 -1.67 -14.86 -5.91
C MET A 130 -0.40 -15.15 -6.67
N PHE A 131 -0.19 -16.40 -7.02
CA PHE A 131 1.02 -16.83 -7.74
C PHE A 131 0.78 -18.09 -8.57
N GLY A 132 1.55 -18.24 -9.67
CA GLY A 132 1.62 -19.46 -10.48
C GLY A 132 2.33 -20.57 -9.72
N SER A 133 1.67 -21.71 -9.54
CA SER A 133 2.10 -22.78 -8.64
C SER A 133 2.60 -24.05 -9.31
N ASN A 134 2.20 -24.31 -10.57
CA ASN A 134 2.64 -25.52 -11.29
C ASN A 134 4.03 -25.35 -11.92
N PRO A 135 4.71 -26.48 -12.25
CA PRO A 135 5.99 -26.45 -12.94
C PRO A 135 5.89 -25.81 -14.33
N VAL A 136 6.78 -24.84 -14.62
CA VAL A 136 6.86 -24.14 -15.91
C VAL A 136 8.33 -23.88 -16.25
N ILE A 137 8.83 -24.45 -17.35
CA ILE A 137 10.21 -24.17 -17.83
C ILE A 137 10.21 -23.13 -18.95
N GLY A 138 9.30 -23.24 -19.92
CA GLY A 138 9.15 -22.20 -20.96
C GLY A 138 8.50 -20.93 -20.41
N VAL A 139 8.85 -19.78 -20.98
CA VAL A 139 8.22 -18.50 -20.60
C VAL A 139 6.78 -18.48 -21.11
N LYS A 140 5.86 -18.86 -20.26
CA LYS A 140 4.40 -18.86 -20.49
C LYS A 140 3.66 -18.67 -19.18
N PRO A 141 2.38 -18.28 -19.18
CA PRO A 141 1.55 -18.30 -17.98
C PRO A 141 1.50 -19.71 -17.37
N ALA A 142 1.39 -19.77 -16.05
CA ALA A 142 1.11 -21.01 -15.35
C ALA A 142 -0.30 -21.55 -15.69
N ASP A 143 -0.52 -22.83 -15.48
CA ASP A 143 -1.83 -23.48 -15.68
C ASP A 143 -2.59 -23.64 -14.35
N GLU A 144 -1.86 -23.60 -13.23
CA GLU A 144 -2.41 -23.68 -11.86
C GLU A 144 -1.92 -22.49 -11.02
N TYR A 145 -2.78 -22.01 -10.13
CA TYR A 145 -2.49 -20.86 -9.26
C TYR A 145 -2.99 -21.11 -7.85
N GLN A 146 -2.40 -20.39 -6.89
CA GLN A 146 -2.95 -20.27 -5.54
C GLN A 146 -3.26 -18.80 -5.24
N PHE A 147 -4.46 -18.58 -4.70
CA PHE A 147 -4.82 -17.33 -4.03
C PHE A 147 -4.78 -17.55 -2.52
N ARG A 148 -4.07 -16.70 -1.81
CA ARG A 148 -3.89 -16.84 -0.37
C ARG A 148 -4.06 -15.49 0.32
N ILE A 149 -4.55 -15.53 1.56
CA ILE A 149 -4.59 -14.35 2.43
C ILE A 149 -4.02 -14.74 3.78
N PHE A 150 -3.04 -14.01 4.27
CA PHE A 150 -2.63 -14.04 5.68
C PHE A 150 -2.77 -12.65 6.30
N ALA A 151 -2.76 -12.60 7.63
CA ALA A 151 -2.77 -11.35 8.37
C ALA A 151 -1.66 -11.35 9.43
N THR A 152 -1.20 -10.17 9.82
CA THR A 152 -0.19 -9.97 10.86
C THR A 152 -0.48 -8.66 11.59
N PRO A 153 -0.48 -8.61 12.93
CA PRO A 153 -0.56 -7.35 13.63
C PRO A 153 0.72 -6.54 13.40
N VAL A 154 0.56 -5.26 13.13
CA VAL A 154 1.67 -4.33 12.91
C VAL A 154 1.49 -3.09 13.79
N GLY A 155 2.59 -2.55 14.26
CA GLY A 155 2.61 -1.34 15.06
C GLY A 155 2.40 -0.07 14.21
N PRO A 156 2.38 1.08 14.86
CA PRO A 156 2.36 2.34 14.16
C PRO A 156 3.59 2.44 13.25
N TYR A 157 3.37 2.77 11.99
CA TYR A 157 4.46 2.86 10.99
C TYR A 157 5.51 3.90 11.39
N LEU A 158 5.08 4.97 12.04
CA LEU A 158 5.93 6.05 12.52
C LEU A 158 6.15 5.90 14.04
N LYS A 159 7.09 5.03 14.43
CA LYS A 159 7.52 4.91 15.84
C LYS A 159 8.16 6.21 16.31
N GLY A 160 7.69 6.73 17.45
CA GLY A 160 8.24 7.95 18.07
C GLY A 160 7.66 9.27 17.53
N GLY A 161 6.54 9.21 16.79
CA GLY A 161 5.88 10.38 16.22
C GLY A 161 6.19 10.57 14.73
N VAL A 162 5.54 11.57 14.15
CA VAL A 162 5.67 11.90 12.72
C VAL A 162 6.96 12.71 12.52
N LYS A 163 8.05 12.03 12.12
CA LYS A 163 9.28 12.71 11.72
C LYS A 163 9.29 12.87 10.20
N PRO A 164 9.41 14.09 9.67
CA PRO A 164 9.53 14.31 8.24
C PRO A 164 10.77 13.63 7.65
N LEU A 165 10.59 13.03 6.47
CA LEU A 165 11.61 12.27 5.77
C LEU A 165 12.51 13.18 4.94
N THR A 166 13.75 12.71 4.74
CA THR A 166 14.68 13.22 3.72
C THR A 166 14.74 12.23 2.58
N ILE A 167 14.29 12.61 1.40
CA ILE A 167 14.28 11.75 0.22
C ILE A 167 15.20 12.30 -0.87
N ARG A 168 15.63 11.42 -1.78
CA ARG A 168 16.44 11.87 -2.93
C ARG A 168 15.70 11.61 -4.25
N VAL A 169 16.00 12.42 -5.26
CA VAL A 169 15.68 12.11 -6.66
C VAL A 169 16.59 10.95 -7.11
N CYS A 170 15.98 9.91 -7.67
CA CYS A 170 16.65 8.65 -7.99
C CYS A 170 17.03 8.56 -9.48
N ASP A 171 18.24 8.09 -9.77
CA ASP A 171 18.69 7.86 -11.15
C ASP A 171 18.22 6.52 -11.73
N PHE A 172 17.72 5.61 -10.89
CA PHE A 172 17.17 4.34 -11.35
C PHE A 172 15.70 4.49 -11.75
N ASP A 173 15.26 3.68 -12.70
CA ASP A 173 13.85 3.60 -13.09
C ASP A 173 13.10 2.64 -12.19
N ARG A 174 11.88 3.02 -11.78
CA ARG A 174 10.96 2.13 -11.07
C ARG A 174 10.14 1.29 -12.05
N ALA A 175 9.78 1.85 -13.19
CA ALA A 175 8.94 1.21 -14.18
C ALA A 175 9.22 1.75 -15.58
N ALA A 176 9.16 0.87 -16.59
CA ALA A 176 9.18 1.27 -17.99
C ALA A 176 7.89 2.02 -18.37
N PRO A 177 7.90 2.93 -19.37
CA PRO A 177 6.74 3.73 -19.78
C PRO A 177 5.49 2.91 -20.17
N HIS A 178 5.68 1.72 -20.74
CA HIS A 178 4.62 0.77 -21.09
C HIS A 178 4.76 -0.57 -20.33
N GLY A 179 5.37 -0.52 -19.16
CA GLY A 179 5.67 -1.70 -18.33
C GLY A 179 4.54 -2.07 -17.37
N THR A 180 4.93 -2.39 -16.15
CA THR A 180 4.05 -2.95 -15.10
C THR A 180 3.88 -2.03 -13.90
N GLY A 181 4.32 -0.77 -13.98
CA GLY A 181 4.30 0.17 -12.86
C GLY A 181 2.92 0.42 -12.25
N HIS A 182 1.87 0.31 -13.06
CA HIS A 182 0.48 0.53 -12.65
C HIS A 182 -0.17 -0.66 -11.94
N ILE A 183 0.50 -1.82 -11.87
CA ILE A 183 -0.02 -3.01 -11.17
C ILE A 183 0.79 -3.32 -9.91
N LYS A 184 0.17 -4.05 -8.98
CA LYS A 184 0.81 -4.42 -7.71
C LYS A 184 1.48 -5.79 -7.81
N ALA A 185 2.57 -5.86 -8.57
CA ALA A 185 3.34 -7.07 -8.85
C ALA A 185 4.68 -7.08 -8.12
N GLY A 186 5.07 -8.23 -7.58
CA GLY A 186 6.31 -8.41 -6.83
C GLY A 186 7.57 -7.96 -7.59
N LEU A 187 7.57 -8.14 -8.91
CA LEU A 187 8.69 -7.73 -9.77
C LEU A 187 9.02 -6.23 -9.70
N ASN A 188 8.02 -5.36 -9.54
CA ASN A 188 8.23 -3.90 -9.39
C ASN A 188 8.97 -3.57 -8.09
N TYR A 189 8.71 -4.33 -7.03
CA TYR A 189 9.33 -4.15 -5.73
C TYR A 189 10.75 -4.72 -5.70
N ALA A 190 10.97 -5.89 -6.28
CA ALA A 190 12.30 -6.48 -6.42
C ALA A 190 13.24 -5.56 -7.21
N MET A 191 12.75 -4.93 -8.28
CA MET A 191 13.50 -3.95 -9.08
C MET A 191 13.94 -2.74 -8.24
N SER A 192 13.18 -2.33 -7.24
CA SER A 192 13.46 -1.16 -6.40
C SER A 192 14.42 -1.44 -5.23
N LEU A 193 14.76 -2.73 -4.94
CA LEU A 193 15.54 -3.09 -3.75
C LEU A 193 16.95 -2.49 -3.76
N TYR A 194 17.65 -2.51 -4.90
CA TYR A 194 18.98 -1.91 -5.00
C TYR A 194 18.94 -0.42 -4.69
N ALA A 195 18.02 0.30 -5.32
CA ALA A 195 17.92 1.75 -5.17
C ALA A 195 17.59 2.19 -3.74
N ILE A 196 16.70 1.47 -3.03
CA ILE A 196 16.36 1.83 -1.64
C ILE A 196 17.48 1.50 -0.67
N VAL A 197 18.18 0.38 -0.85
CA VAL A 197 19.34 0.03 -0.02
C VAL A 197 20.46 1.05 -0.21
N ASP A 198 20.73 1.46 -1.45
CA ASP A 198 21.71 2.49 -1.75
C ASP A 198 21.32 3.86 -1.17
N ALA A 199 20.02 4.24 -1.24
CA ALA A 199 19.53 5.45 -0.59
C ALA A 199 19.79 5.45 0.93
N HIS A 200 19.47 4.35 1.61
CA HIS A 200 19.69 4.20 3.05
C HIS A 200 21.18 4.28 3.42
N HIS A 201 22.08 3.68 2.63
CA HIS A 201 23.54 3.80 2.84
C HIS A 201 24.05 5.22 2.70
N GLN A 202 23.36 6.05 1.91
CA GLN A 202 23.68 7.47 1.73
C GLN A 202 22.94 8.39 2.71
N GLY A 203 22.16 7.81 3.65
CA GLY A 203 21.44 8.57 4.69
C GLY A 203 20.10 9.15 4.28
N TYR A 204 19.53 8.70 3.15
CA TYR A 204 18.18 9.07 2.72
C TYR A 204 17.16 8.04 3.19
N ASP A 205 15.94 8.49 3.48
CA ASP A 205 14.85 7.61 3.95
C ASP A 205 14.13 6.89 2.80
N GLU A 206 14.08 7.51 1.60
CA GLU A 206 13.36 6.98 0.43
C GLU A 206 13.87 7.61 -0.88
N ASN A 207 13.46 7.03 -2.01
CA ASN A 207 13.71 7.53 -3.35
C ASN A 207 12.46 8.17 -3.96
N MET A 208 12.63 9.30 -4.64
CA MET A 208 11.67 9.83 -5.60
C MET A 208 12.05 9.32 -6.99
N TYR A 209 11.20 8.50 -7.59
CA TYR A 209 11.40 8.06 -8.97
C TYR A 209 10.79 9.04 -9.96
N LEU A 210 11.45 9.18 -11.09
CA LEU A 210 11.00 10.00 -12.20
C LEU A 210 10.49 9.12 -13.35
N ASP A 211 9.73 9.73 -14.26
CA ASP A 211 9.29 9.07 -15.48
C ASP A 211 10.51 8.59 -16.29
N ALA A 212 10.50 7.32 -16.68
CA ALA A 212 11.62 6.70 -17.37
C ALA A 212 11.85 7.22 -18.80
N ALA A 213 10.87 7.92 -19.39
CA ALA A 213 10.96 8.42 -20.75
C ALA A 213 11.74 9.76 -20.84
N THR A 214 11.45 10.70 -19.94
CA THR A 214 12.04 12.04 -19.99
C THR A 214 12.86 12.42 -18.76
N ARG A 215 12.65 11.72 -17.65
CA ARG A 215 13.29 11.96 -16.33
C ARG A 215 13.07 13.39 -15.81
N THR A 216 11.94 13.98 -16.16
CA THR A 216 11.58 15.34 -15.75
C THR A 216 10.35 15.38 -14.86
N LYS A 217 9.57 14.29 -14.82
CA LYS A 217 8.30 14.22 -14.12
C LYS A 217 8.39 13.29 -12.92
N VAL A 218 7.86 13.75 -11.80
CA VAL A 218 7.75 12.97 -10.58
C VAL A 218 6.70 11.88 -10.75
N GLU A 219 7.06 10.65 -10.40
CA GLU A 219 6.11 9.54 -10.35
C GLU A 219 5.76 9.18 -8.91
N GLU A 220 6.38 8.15 -8.35
CA GLU A 220 6.11 7.70 -6.99
C GLU A 220 7.41 7.21 -6.32
N THR A 221 7.33 6.74 -5.09
CA THR A 221 8.44 6.05 -4.42
C THR A 221 8.40 4.55 -4.69
N GLY A 222 9.29 3.77 -4.05
CA GLY A 222 9.24 2.32 -4.10
C GLY A 222 7.95 1.70 -3.57
N GLY A 223 7.24 2.38 -2.67
CA GLY A 223 6.05 1.84 -2.00
C GLY A 223 4.91 2.80 -1.70
N ALA A 224 5.02 4.08 -2.09
CA ALA A 224 4.02 5.11 -1.79
C ALA A 224 3.90 6.14 -2.90
N ASN A 225 2.72 6.75 -3.02
CA ASN A 225 2.47 7.86 -3.95
C ASN A 225 2.78 9.20 -3.29
N PHE A 226 3.00 10.24 -4.10
CA PHE A 226 3.19 11.60 -3.60
C PHE A 226 1.88 12.38 -3.50
N ILE A 227 1.81 13.21 -2.45
CA ILE A 227 0.89 14.33 -2.30
C ILE A 227 1.72 15.56 -2.01
N PHE A 228 1.52 16.62 -2.79
CA PHE A 228 2.09 17.94 -2.59
C PHE A 228 1.00 18.93 -2.19
N VAL A 229 1.39 19.99 -1.49
CA VAL A 229 0.52 21.11 -1.17
C VAL A 229 1.19 22.40 -1.64
N THR A 230 0.48 23.21 -2.40
CA THR A 230 0.96 24.51 -2.87
C THR A 230 0.89 25.56 -1.77
N LYS A 231 1.53 26.72 -1.96
CA LYS A 231 1.51 27.83 -1.01
C LYS A 231 0.12 28.44 -0.80
N ASP A 232 -0.79 28.25 -1.77
CA ASP A 232 -2.19 28.64 -1.69
C ASP A 232 -3.13 27.48 -1.26
N ASN A 233 -2.55 26.44 -0.64
CA ASN A 233 -3.24 25.28 -0.05
C ASN A 233 -3.99 24.36 -1.03
N LYS A 234 -3.64 24.33 -2.30
CA LYS A 234 -4.13 23.32 -3.22
C LYS A 234 -3.37 22.02 -3.02
N VAL A 235 -4.09 20.91 -3.13
CA VAL A 235 -3.49 19.56 -3.12
C VAL A 235 -3.13 19.16 -4.55
N VAL A 236 -1.89 18.77 -4.78
CA VAL A 236 -1.40 18.33 -6.09
C VAL A 236 -0.85 16.91 -5.96
N THR A 237 -1.22 16.02 -6.88
CA THR A 237 -0.68 14.66 -6.89
C THR A 237 -0.31 14.23 -8.31
N PRO A 238 0.85 13.57 -8.49
CA PRO A 238 1.28 13.10 -9.80
C PRO A 238 0.26 12.16 -10.44
N LYS A 239 0.05 12.35 -11.74
CA LYS A 239 -0.78 11.48 -12.60
C LYS A 239 0.07 10.94 -13.74
N SER A 240 0.20 9.61 -13.80
CA SER A 240 0.94 8.90 -14.84
C SER A 240 0.34 7.50 -15.02
N SER A 241 0.53 6.92 -16.21
CA SER A 241 0.12 5.55 -16.52
C SER A 241 1.04 4.48 -15.89
N THR A 242 2.16 4.89 -15.30
CA THR A 242 3.15 4.02 -14.68
C THR A 242 3.10 4.04 -13.16
N ILE A 243 2.30 4.92 -12.56
CA ILE A 243 2.10 5.02 -11.10
C ILE A 243 1.04 4.01 -10.66
N LEU A 244 1.28 3.33 -9.53
CA LEU A 244 0.28 2.47 -8.92
C LEU A 244 -0.95 3.30 -8.50
N PRO A 245 -2.19 2.91 -8.89
CA PRO A 245 -3.41 3.60 -8.48
C PRO A 245 -3.71 3.36 -7.00
N SER A 246 -3.08 4.15 -6.13
CA SER A 246 -3.17 4.04 -4.68
C SER A 246 -4.59 4.30 -4.17
N ILE A 247 -5.10 3.39 -3.34
CA ILE A 247 -6.40 3.53 -2.68
C ILE A 247 -6.35 4.67 -1.66
N THR A 248 -5.25 4.79 -0.92
CA THR A 248 -5.03 5.90 0.02
C THR A 248 -5.02 7.24 -0.69
N ARG A 249 -4.28 7.38 -1.81
CA ARG A 249 -4.27 8.62 -2.60
C ARG A 249 -5.67 9.00 -3.09
N ARG A 250 -6.41 8.05 -3.68
CA ARG A 250 -7.80 8.26 -4.13
C ARG A 250 -8.71 8.70 -2.98
N SER A 251 -8.55 8.12 -1.80
CA SER A 251 -9.32 8.49 -0.61
C SER A 251 -8.94 9.88 -0.10
N LEU A 252 -7.65 10.24 -0.10
CA LEU A 252 -7.18 11.57 0.29
C LEU A 252 -7.65 12.67 -0.66
N ILE A 253 -7.79 12.38 -1.96
CA ILE A 253 -8.40 13.29 -2.94
C ILE A 253 -9.86 13.61 -2.55
N THR A 254 -10.64 12.59 -2.21
CA THR A 254 -12.01 12.78 -1.74
C THR A 254 -12.06 13.55 -0.43
N VAL A 255 -11.20 13.17 0.54
CA VAL A 255 -11.09 13.88 1.82
C VAL A 255 -10.74 15.36 1.62
N ALA A 256 -9.77 15.67 0.75
CA ALA A 256 -9.40 17.05 0.45
C ALA A 256 -10.58 17.86 -0.08
N LYS A 257 -11.33 17.31 -1.05
CA LYS A 257 -12.44 18.00 -1.70
C LYS A 257 -13.68 18.10 -0.80
N GLU A 258 -14.12 16.98 -0.25
CA GLU A 258 -15.45 16.86 0.37
C GLU A 258 -15.44 17.19 1.87
N TYR A 259 -14.34 16.94 2.58
CA TYR A 259 -14.23 17.19 4.02
C TYR A 259 -13.50 18.49 4.35
N LEU A 260 -12.51 18.85 3.53
CA LEU A 260 -11.66 20.02 3.81
C LEU A 260 -11.92 21.21 2.86
N GLY A 261 -12.74 21.01 1.82
CA GLY A 261 -13.06 22.07 0.85
C GLY A 261 -11.85 22.56 0.05
N LEU A 262 -10.83 21.71 -0.15
CA LEU A 262 -9.60 22.05 -0.85
C LEU A 262 -9.71 21.76 -2.34
N GLU A 263 -9.06 22.58 -3.15
CA GLU A 263 -8.85 22.29 -4.57
C GLU A 263 -7.82 21.18 -4.73
N VAL A 264 -8.07 20.24 -5.67
CA VAL A 264 -7.17 19.12 -5.94
C VAL A 264 -6.87 19.03 -7.42
N GLU A 265 -5.59 18.98 -7.76
CA GLU A 265 -5.07 18.79 -9.12
C GLU A 265 -4.40 17.42 -9.25
N GLU A 266 -4.92 16.57 -10.13
CA GLU A 266 -4.24 15.33 -10.56
C GLU A 266 -3.60 15.63 -11.92
N ARG A 267 -2.30 15.85 -11.95
CA ARG A 267 -1.55 16.26 -13.13
C ARG A 267 -0.12 15.74 -13.15
N GLU A 268 0.59 15.97 -14.23
CA GLU A 268 2.04 15.83 -14.24
C GLU A 268 2.66 16.85 -13.26
N VAL A 269 3.65 16.40 -12.51
CA VAL A 269 4.44 17.23 -11.58
C VAL A 269 5.89 17.20 -12.04
N TYR A 270 6.47 18.35 -12.30
CA TYR A 270 7.84 18.44 -12.79
C TYR A 270 8.84 18.64 -11.64
N VAL A 271 10.05 18.08 -11.78
CA VAL A 271 11.11 18.22 -10.77
C VAL A 271 11.42 19.68 -10.48
N GLU A 272 11.40 20.55 -11.51
CA GLU A 272 11.71 21.97 -11.39
C GLU A 272 10.72 22.75 -10.52
N GLU A 273 9.47 22.28 -10.37
CA GLU A 273 8.44 22.93 -9.54
C GLU A 273 8.47 22.47 -8.06
N LEU A 274 9.28 21.46 -7.70
CA LEU A 274 9.34 20.94 -6.32
C LEU A 274 9.63 22.03 -5.28
N LYS A 275 10.43 23.03 -5.62
CA LYS A 275 10.78 24.20 -4.77
C LYS A 275 9.60 25.14 -4.50
N ASP A 276 8.54 25.03 -5.26
CA ASP A 276 7.37 25.92 -5.17
C ASP A 276 6.27 25.38 -4.26
N PHE A 277 6.35 24.10 -3.87
CA PHE A 277 5.42 23.49 -2.92
C PHE A 277 5.71 23.90 -1.46
N ALA A 278 4.65 23.98 -0.66
CA ALA A 278 4.73 24.24 0.78
C ALA A 278 4.89 22.96 1.61
N GLU A 279 4.24 21.87 1.17
CA GLU A 279 4.26 20.58 1.87
C GLU A 279 4.41 19.43 0.87
N CYS A 280 4.98 18.32 1.36
CA CYS A 280 5.01 17.06 0.63
C CYS A 280 4.74 15.89 1.60
N GLY A 281 3.98 14.90 1.13
CA GLY A 281 3.73 13.66 1.85
C GLY A 281 3.79 12.45 0.95
N LEU A 282 4.20 11.32 1.51
CA LEU A 282 4.14 10.00 0.90
C LEU A 282 2.89 9.29 1.41
N CYS A 283 1.96 8.92 0.53
CA CYS A 283 0.70 8.31 0.93
C CYS A 283 0.60 6.83 0.52
N GLY A 284 0.16 6.00 1.45
CA GLY A 284 -0.01 4.57 1.26
C GLY A 284 -0.66 3.87 2.45
N THR A 285 -1.02 2.60 2.27
CA THR A 285 -1.73 1.82 3.31
C THR A 285 -0.92 1.71 4.61
N ALA A 286 0.40 1.60 4.53
CA ALA A 286 1.23 1.38 5.71
C ALA A 286 1.22 2.58 6.68
N ALA A 287 1.47 3.78 6.17
CA ALA A 287 1.66 4.99 6.98
C ALA A 287 0.49 5.98 6.92
N VAL A 288 -0.46 5.80 6.01
CA VAL A 288 -1.48 6.77 5.58
C VAL A 288 -0.81 7.97 4.89
N ILE A 289 -0.12 8.84 5.63
CA ILE A 289 0.77 9.87 5.10
C ILE A 289 2.05 9.91 5.94
N SER A 290 3.21 9.83 5.30
CA SER A 290 4.51 10.17 5.88
C SER A 290 4.94 11.53 5.35
N PRO A 291 5.18 12.54 6.17
CA PRO A 291 5.61 13.85 5.69
C PRO A 291 7.03 13.80 5.14
N VAL A 292 7.30 14.61 4.13
CA VAL A 292 8.63 14.85 3.59
C VAL A 292 9.03 16.29 3.92
N GLY A 293 10.19 16.46 4.55
CA GLY A 293 10.69 17.79 4.91
C GLY A 293 11.79 18.28 3.98
N LYS A 294 12.50 17.35 3.33
CA LYS A 294 13.60 17.68 2.42
C LYS A 294 13.63 16.72 1.24
N ILE A 295 13.82 17.27 0.04
CA ILE A 295 14.10 16.52 -1.19
C ILE A 295 15.51 16.92 -1.65
N VAL A 296 16.35 15.94 -2.00
CA VAL A 296 17.70 16.19 -2.53
C VAL A 296 17.74 15.77 -4.00
N ASP A 297 17.95 16.75 -4.87
CA ASP A 297 18.09 16.55 -6.30
C ASP A 297 19.56 16.74 -6.69
N HIS A 298 20.30 15.62 -6.86
CA HIS A 298 21.71 15.60 -7.27
C HIS A 298 22.58 16.58 -6.47
N GLY A 299 22.44 16.56 -5.14
CA GLY A 299 23.18 17.43 -4.22
C GLY A 299 22.52 18.80 -3.99
N THR A 300 21.49 19.17 -4.73
CA THR A 300 20.70 20.36 -4.49
C THR A 300 19.60 20.05 -3.47
N GLU A 301 19.66 20.71 -2.30
CA GLU A 301 18.64 20.54 -1.26
C GLU A 301 17.41 21.42 -1.53
N ILE A 302 16.25 20.81 -1.58
CA ILE A 302 14.95 21.47 -1.63
C ILE A 302 14.28 21.25 -0.27
N CYS A 303 14.37 22.26 0.60
CA CYS A 303 13.74 22.25 1.91
C CYS A 303 12.30 22.76 1.80
N LEU A 304 11.34 21.94 2.25
CA LEU A 304 9.94 22.35 2.24
C LEU A 304 9.66 23.29 3.41
N PRO A 305 8.81 24.32 3.23
CA PRO A 305 8.43 25.25 4.30
C PRO A 305 7.86 24.58 5.57
N SER A 306 7.20 23.42 5.43
CA SER A 306 6.74 22.61 6.56
C SER A 306 7.87 22.08 7.47
N GLY A 307 9.10 21.99 6.93
CA GLY A 307 10.29 21.68 7.70
C GLY A 307 10.47 20.22 8.09
N MET A 308 11.46 19.99 8.98
CA MET A 308 11.92 18.65 9.40
C MET A 308 11.43 18.28 10.81
N THR A 309 10.55 19.05 11.44
CA THR A 309 10.12 18.81 12.83
C THR A 309 8.73 18.22 12.94
N GLU A 310 7.83 18.56 12.03
CA GLU A 310 6.43 18.14 12.08
C GLU A 310 5.83 18.01 10.68
N MET A 311 4.65 17.40 10.61
CA MET A 311 3.85 17.34 9.40
C MET A 311 3.27 18.71 9.07
N GLY A 312 3.27 19.10 7.80
CA GLY A 312 2.65 20.34 7.36
C GLY A 312 1.16 20.41 7.70
N PRO A 313 0.60 21.61 7.88
CA PRO A 313 -0.76 21.79 8.42
C PRO A 313 -1.86 21.18 7.54
N VAL A 314 -1.71 21.19 6.22
CA VAL A 314 -2.71 20.61 5.31
C VAL A 314 -2.57 19.09 5.28
N THR A 315 -1.36 18.57 5.14
CA THR A 315 -1.11 17.12 5.20
C THR A 315 -1.54 16.53 6.53
N LYS A 316 -1.38 17.24 7.64
CA LYS A 316 -1.86 16.84 8.97
C LYS A 316 -3.39 16.70 9.01
N LYS A 317 -4.12 17.70 8.49
CA LYS A 317 -5.58 17.64 8.41
C LYS A 317 -6.05 16.46 7.54
N LEU A 318 -5.41 16.23 6.41
CA LEU A 318 -5.68 15.07 5.54
C LEU A 318 -5.47 13.74 6.28
N TYR A 319 -4.35 13.62 7.00
CA TYR A 319 -4.02 12.44 7.81
C TYR A 319 -5.05 12.21 8.93
N GLU A 320 -5.35 13.24 9.71
CA GLU A 320 -6.27 13.15 10.84
C GLU A 320 -7.71 12.82 10.39
N THR A 321 -8.15 13.42 9.27
CA THR A 321 -9.49 13.15 8.72
C THR A 321 -9.59 11.71 8.19
N LEU A 322 -8.62 11.26 7.39
CA LEU A 322 -8.68 9.90 6.85
C LEU A 322 -8.56 8.83 7.95
N THR A 323 -7.66 9.01 8.91
CA THR A 323 -7.56 8.10 10.06
C THR A 323 -8.80 8.16 10.96
N GLY A 324 -9.42 9.33 11.10
CA GLY A 324 -10.71 9.49 11.77
C GLY A 324 -11.82 8.67 11.11
N ILE A 325 -11.90 8.69 9.78
CA ILE A 325 -12.83 7.87 9.00
C ILE A 325 -12.55 6.37 9.21
N GLN A 326 -11.29 5.94 9.09
CA GLN A 326 -10.88 4.55 9.24
C GLN A 326 -11.19 3.97 10.62
N MET A 327 -11.17 4.81 11.65
CA MET A 327 -11.40 4.41 13.04
C MET A 327 -12.81 4.76 13.58
N GLY A 328 -13.72 5.18 12.70
CA GLY A 328 -15.12 5.43 13.06
C GLY A 328 -15.37 6.73 13.83
N ARG A 329 -14.37 7.63 13.94
CA ARG A 329 -14.53 8.95 14.60
C ARG A 329 -15.14 10.01 13.70
N ILE A 330 -15.01 9.83 12.39
CA ILE A 330 -15.57 10.71 11.36
C ILE A 330 -16.43 9.84 10.46
N GLU A 331 -17.60 10.34 10.10
CA GLU A 331 -18.51 9.65 9.19
C GLU A 331 -17.83 9.38 7.85
N ALA A 332 -17.91 8.13 7.39
CA ALA A 332 -17.32 7.69 6.14
C ALA A 332 -18.26 7.91 4.96
N PRO A 333 -17.77 8.18 3.76
CA PRO A 333 -18.58 8.04 2.56
C PRO A 333 -19.15 6.62 2.43
N GLU A 334 -20.30 6.49 1.79
CA GLU A 334 -20.96 5.19 1.59
C GLU A 334 -20.00 4.18 0.94
N GLY A 335 -20.00 2.95 1.45
CA GLY A 335 -19.19 1.85 0.94
C GLY A 335 -17.70 1.86 1.33
N TRP A 336 -17.21 2.90 2.04
CA TRP A 336 -15.79 2.95 2.41
C TRP A 336 -15.44 2.01 3.56
N ILE A 337 -16.36 1.80 4.48
CA ILE A 337 -16.13 0.96 5.65
C ILE A 337 -16.92 -0.34 5.49
N LYS A 338 -16.21 -1.46 5.56
CA LYS A 338 -16.82 -2.79 5.64
C LYS A 338 -16.73 -3.28 7.08
N VAL A 339 -17.86 -3.35 7.75
CA VAL A 339 -17.95 -3.94 9.09
C VAL A 339 -17.80 -5.46 8.97
N ILE A 340 -16.93 -6.03 9.79
CA ILE A 340 -16.63 -7.47 9.85
C ILE A 340 -17.25 -8.07 11.11
N LYS A 341 -17.18 -7.32 12.22
CA LYS A 341 -17.72 -7.76 13.51
C LYS A 341 -18.07 -6.58 14.41
#